data_fd5cd4725099a929d0edd1e3ad4c3d8e
#
_entry.id   fd5cd4725099a929d0edd1e3ad4c3d8e
#
_cell.length_a   1.000
_cell.length_b   1.000
_cell.length_c   1.000
_cell.angle_alpha   90.00
_cell.angle_beta   90.00
_cell.angle_gamma   90.00
#
_symmetry.space_group_name_H-M   'P 1'
#
loop_
_entity.id
_entity.type
_entity.pdbx_description
1 polymer ?
#
loop_
_entity_poly.entity_id
_entity_poly.type
_entity_poly.pdbx_seq_one_letter_code
_entity_poly.pdbx_strand_id
1 'polypeptide(L)'
;MAKEARQLNILLVDELPERSLAMEKLLTNLGHKIVARASAGDDLSEIVSRNLPDIIIIDMDSPDRDTLEHMQTISSDRPRPIVMFTNDDDSETIRKAVRAGVTAYVVDGLQPQRVVPILETAIARFNEFQNIRQELESTRNTLEERKLVERAKGILMKQSDYDEETAYKAMQKIAMNRNMKLVDLARSIIAAAELLK
;
A
#
# COMPACT_ATOMS: atom_id res chain seq x y z
N MET A 1 -4.84 -26.49 19.22
CA MET A 1 -6.05 -25.70 18.90
C MET A 1 -5.82 -25.13 17.47
N ALA A 2 -6.57 -25.62 16.50
CA ALA A 2 -6.50 -25.08 15.14
C ALA A 2 -7.00 -23.62 15.20
N LYS A 3 -6.15 -22.68 14.79
CA LYS A 3 -6.52 -21.28 14.63
C LYS A 3 -7.61 -21.27 13.53
N GLU A 4 -8.83 -20.90 13.87
CA GLU A 4 -9.89 -20.70 12.86
C GLU A 4 -9.32 -19.78 11.79
N ALA A 5 -9.18 -20.31 10.57
CA ALA A 5 -8.68 -19.55 9.45
C ALA A 5 -9.67 -18.40 9.19
N ARG A 6 -9.20 -17.16 9.26
CA ARG A 6 -10.01 -15.97 8.97
C ARG A 6 -10.64 -16.12 7.59
N GLN A 7 -11.95 -15.99 7.50
CA GLN A 7 -12.65 -15.91 6.22
C GLN A 7 -12.16 -14.66 5.45
N LEU A 8 -11.72 -14.86 4.22
CA LEU A 8 -11.26 -13.80 3.33
C LEU A 8 -12.32 -13.52 2.26
N ASN A 9 -12.47 -12.24 1.93
CA ASN A 9 -13.17 -11.78 0.74
C ASN A 9 -12.19 -11.75 -0.43
N ILE A 10 -12.44 -12.56 -1.46
CA ILE A 10 -11.50 -12.78 -2.56
C ILE A 10 -12.08 -12.19 -3.86
N LEU A 11 -11.28 -11.38 -4.55
CA LEU A 11 -11.48 -11.10 -5.97
C LEU A 11 -10.72 -12.16 -6.77
N LEU A 12 -11.42 -12.90 -7.62
CA LEU A 12 -10.85 -13.87 -8.54
C LEU A 12 -10.78 -13.29 -9.94
N VAL A 13 -9.57 -13.23 -10.51
CA VAL A 13 -9.31 -12.82 -11.89
C VAL A 13 -8.84 -14.03 -12.67
N ASP A 14 -9.54 -14.39 -13.73
CA ASP A 14 -9.27 -15.61 -14.51
C ASP A 14 -9.65 -15.39 -15.97
N GLU A 15 -8.87 -15.94 -16.87
CA GLU A 15 -9.13 -15.90 -18.32
C GLU A 15 -10.08 -17.00 -18.79
N LEU A 16 -10.17 -18.12 -18.05
CA LEU A 16 -10.90 -19.31 -18.44
C LEU A 16 -12.02 -19.65 -17.43
N PRO A 17 -13.30 -19.59 -17.83
CA PRO A 17 -14.43 -19.84 -16.94
C PRO A 17 -14.40 -21.20 -16.22
N GLU A 18 -13.86 -22.24 -16.85
CA GLU A 18 -13.78 -23.58 -16.25
C GLU A 18 -12.76 -23.64 -15.11
N ARG A 19 -11.59 -22.97 -15.25
CA ARG A 19 -10.56 -22.87 -14.22
C ARG A 19 -11.08 -22.04 -13.04
N SER A 20 -11.73 -20.94 -13.36
CA SER A 20 -12.39 -20.06 -12.38
C SER A 20 -13.37 -20.82 -11.47
N LEU A 21 -14.21 -21.68 -12.03
CA LEU A 21 -15.15 -22.50 -11.25
C LEU A 21 -14.46 -23.51 -10.33
N ALA A 22 -13.36 -24.11 -10.77
CA ALA A 22 -12.59 -25.04 -9.96
C ALA A 22 -11.91 -24.34 -8.79
N MET A 23 -11.29 -23.16 -9.06
CA MET A 23 -10.68 -22.29 -8.07
C MET A 23 -11.69 -21.83 -7.03
N GLU A 24 -12.84 -21.34 -7.47
CA GLU A 24 -13.91 -20.89 -6.58
C GLU A 24 -14.40 -21.99 -5.64
N LYS A 25 -14.68 -23.19 -6.18
CA LYS A 25 -15.08 -24.34 -5.36
C LYS A 25 -14.03 -24.67 -4.29
N LEU A 26 -12.76 -24.62 -4.66
CA LEU A 26 -11.66 -24.87 -3.74
C LEU A 26 -11.62 -23.81 -2.63
N LEU A 27 -11.62 -22.51 -2.99
CA LEU A 27 -11.55 -21.41 -2.04
C LEU A 27 -12.79 -21.36 -1.13
N THR A 28 -13.97 -21.65 -1.67
CA THR A 28 -15.21 -21.72 -0.88
C THR A 28 -15.19 -22.91 0.10
N ASN A 29 -14.68 -24.07 -0.31
CA ASN A 29 -14.51 -25.23 0.56
C ASN A 29 -13.49 -24.96 1.70
N LEU A 30 -12.53 -24.06 1.47
CA LEU A 30 -11.58 -23.58 2.48
C LEU A 30 -12.18 -22.51 3.41
N GLY A 31 -13.46 -22.16 3.23
CA GLY A 31 -14.18 -21.19 4.08
C GLY A 31 -14.02 -19.73 3.64
N HIS A 32 -13.48 -19.47 2.47
CA HIS A 32 -13.33 -18.10 1.92
C HIS A 32 -14.56 -17.71 1.07
N LYS A 33 -14.73 -16.41 0.83
CA LYS A 33 -15.84 -15.85 0.06
C LYS A 33 -15.33 -15.18 -1.21
N ILE A 34 -15.83 -15.59 -2.38
CA ILE A 34 -15.60 -14.86 -3.63
C ILE A 34 -16.57 -13.69 -3.69
N VAL A 35 -16.06 -12.46 -3.61
CA VAL A 35 -16.87 -11.23 -3.62
C VAL A 35 -17.04 -10.66 -5.02
N ALA A 36 -16.11 -10.97 -5.92
CA ALA A 36 -16.22 -10.62 -7.34
C ALA A 36 -15.38 -11.57 -8.20
N ARG A 37 -15.76 -11.66 -9.46
CA ARG A 37 -14.99 -12.29 -10.53
C ARG A 37 -14.72 -11.26 -11.60
N ALA A 38 -13.56 -11.35 -12.24
CA ALA A 38 -13.13 -10.48 -13.31
C ALA A 38 -12.30 -11.23 -14.33
N SER A 39 -12.24 -10.72 -15.53
CA SER A 39 -11.28 -11.09 -16.56
C SER A 39 -10.14 -10.06 -16.62
N ALA A 40 -9.03 -10.39 -17.27
CA ALA A 40 -7.89 -9.48 -17.41
C ALA A 40 -8.25 -8.14 -18.10
N GLY A 41 -9.24 -8.17 -19.00
CA GLY A 41 -9.72 -6.98 -19.73
C GLY A 41 -10.70 -6.08 -18.96
N ASP A 42 -11.11 -6.46 -17.75
CA ASP A 42 -12.04 -5.66 -16.95
C ASP A 42 -11.29 -4.53 -16.21
N ASP A 43 -12.02 -3.45 -15.84
CA ASP A 43 -11.47 -2.43 -14.95
C ASP A 43 -11.34 -2.97 -13.51
N LEU A 44 -10.21 -3.61 -13.26
CA LEU A 44 -9.92 -4.21 -11.96
C LEU A 44 -9.88 -3.17 -10.83
N SER A 45 -9.52 -1.92 -11.12
CA SER A 45 -9.48 -0.84 -10.12
C SER A 45 -10.90 -0.47 -9.65
N GLU A 46 -11.86 -0.39 -10.58
CA GLU A 46 -13.27 -0.18 -10.24
C GLU A 46 -13.83 -1.36 -9.43
N ILE A 47 -13.55 -2.59 -9.86
CA ILE A 47 -14.01 -3.80 -9.18
C ILE A 47 -13.48 -3.89 -7.76
N VAL A 48 -12.18 -3.63 -7.54
CA VAL A 48 -11.53 -3.58 -6.21
C VAL A 48 -12.16 -2.49 -5.35
N SER A 49 -12.42 -1.32 -5.94
CA SER A 49 -13.03 -0.19 -5.27
C SER A 49 -14.44 -0.50 -4.73
N ARG A 50 -15.23 -1.20 -5.54
CA ARG A 50 -16.64 -1.52 -5.23
C ARG A 50 -16.76 -2.69 -4.25
N ASN A 51 -15.93 -3.72 -4.39
CA ASN A 51 -16.09 -4.98 -3.65
C ASN A 51 -15.18 -5.10 -2.43
N LEU A 52 -14.18 -4.24 -2.28
CA LEU A 52 -13.23 -4.19 -1.15
C LEU A 52 -12.67 -5.58 -0.76
N PRO A 53 -12.05 -6.33 -1.68
CA PRO A 53 -11.51 -7.65 -1.38
C PRO A 53 -10.37 -7.55 -0.37
N ASP A 54 -10.19 -8.62 0.44
CA ASP A 54 -9.03 -8.78 1.33
C ASP A 54 -7.78 -9.23 0.55
N ILE A 55 -7.97 -9.94 -0.57
CA ILE A 55 -6.92 -10.47 -1.44
C ILE A 55 -7.43 -10.60 -2.88
N ILE A 56 -6.51 -10.46 -3.82
CA ILE A 56 -6.75 -10.68 -5.25
C ILE A 56 -6.00 -11.94 -5.66
N ILE A 57 -6.70 -12.88 -6.28
CA ILE A 57 -6.12 -14.09 -6.87
C ILE A 57 -6.28 -13.99 -8.37
N ILE A 58 -5.18 -14.15 -9.07
CA ILE A 58 -5.09 -14.12 -10.53
C ILE A 58 -4.65 -15.49 -11.01
N ASP A 59 -5.40 -16.10 -11.93
CA ASP A 59 -5.03 -17.34 -12.58
C ASP A 59 -5.00 -17.12 -14.10
N MET A 60 -3.80 -17.10 -14.68
CA MET A 60 -3.60 -16.86 -16.11
C MET A 60 -2.34 -17.56 -16.62
N ASP A 61 -2.30 -17.84 -17.90
CA ASP A 61 -1.16 -18.54 -18.48
C ASP A 61 0.11 -17.67 -18.49
N SER A 62 0.00 -16.40 -18.87
CA SER A 62 1.08 -15.40 -18.79
C SER A 62 0.49 -13.99 -18.66
N PRO A 63 0.98 -13.15 -17.72
CA PRO A 63 0.49 -11.80 -17.57
C PRO A 63 0.96 -10.93 -18.75
N ASP A 64 0.02 -10.29 -19.41
CA ASP A 64 0.29 -9.29 -20.41
C ASP A 64 0.66 -7.93 -19.78
N ARG A 65 1.01 -6.96 -20.63
CA ARG A 65 1.38 -5.62 -20.20
C ARG A 65 0.22 -4.91 -19.48
N ASP A 66 -0.99 -5.03 -20.03
CA ASP A 66 -2.16 -4.30 -19.52
C ASP A 66 -2.55 -4.84 -18.15
N THR A 67 -2.50 -6.15 -17.95
CA THR A 67 -2.68 -6.80 -16.64
C THR A 67 -1.69 -6.26 -15.61
N LEU A 68 -0.40 -6.17 -15.97
CA LEU A 68 0.63 -5.65 -15.06
C LEU A 68 0.43 -4.16 -14.73
N GLU A 69 -0.02 -3.34 -15.68
CA GLU A 69 -0.37 -1.92 -15.44
C GLU A 69 -1.57 -1.80 -14.49
N HIS A 70 -2.60 -2.64 -14.62
CA HIS A 70 -3.70 -2.71 -13.68
C HIS A 70 -3.24 -3.08 -12.25
N MET A 71 -2.35 -4.09 -12.12
CA MET A 71 -1.78 -4.48 -10.82
C MET A 71 -1.02 -3.32 -10.18
N GLN A 72 -0.23 -2.58 -10.95
CA GLN A 72 0.52 -1.43 -10.46
C GLN A 72 -0.42 -0.33 -9.95
N THR A 73 -1.51 -0.06 -10.65
CA THR A 73 -2.52 0.92 -10.25
C THR A 73 -3.18 0.51 -8.93
N ILE A 74 -3.63 -0.74 -8.81
CA ILE A 74 -4.22 -1.28 -7.57
C ILE A 74 -3.23 -1.21 -6.41
N SER A 75 -1.98 -1.60 -6.64
CA SER A 75 -0.92 -1.60 -5.63
C SER A 75 -0.59 -0.19 -5.12
N SER A 76 -0.77 0.84 -5.96
CA SER A 76 -0.54 2.24 -5.61
C SER A 76 -1.72 2.88 -4.88
N ASP A 77 -2.92 2.74 -5.42
CA ASP A 77 -4.09 3.48 -4.98
C ASP A 77 -4.82 2.80 -3.82
N ARG A 78 -4.97 1.49 -3.90
CA ARG A 78 -5.67 0.67 -2.89
C ARG A 78 -4.93 -0.64 -2.66
N PRO A 79 -3.77 -0.60 -2.01
CA PRO A 79 -2.92 -1.79 -1.86
C PRO A 79 -3.67 -2.98 -1.27
N ARG A 80 -3.58 -4.12 -1.96
CA ARG A 80 -4.10 -5.44 -1.55
C ARG A 80 -3.05 -6.49 -1.86
N PRO A 81 -2.98 -7.58 -1.08
CA PRO A 81 -2.15 -8.71 -1.47
C PRO A 81 -2.66 -9.30 -2.78
N ILE A 82 -1.74 -9.53 -3.72
CA ILE A 82 -2.01 -10.12 -5.04
C ILE A 82 -1.23 -11.42 -5.14
N VAL A 83 -1.94 -12.51 -5.37
CA VAL A 83 -1.34 -13.83 -5.65
C VAL A 83 -1.63 -14.19 -7.09
N MET A 84 -0.58 -14.46 -7.86
CA MET A 84 -0.69 -14.84 -9.25
C MET A 84 -0.26 -16.30 -9.41
N PHE A 85 -1.15 -17.12 -9.97
CA PHE A 85 -0.88 -18.46 -10.44
C PHE A 85 -0.73 -18.41 -11.95
N THR A 86 0.33 -19.02 -12.49
CA THR A 86 0.68 -18.92 -13.91
C THR A 86 1.50 -20.12 -14.37
N ASN A 87 1.63 -20.29 -15.66
CA ASN A 87 2.55 -21.24 -16.28
C ASN A 87 3.84 -20.57 -16.78
N ASP A 88 3.93 -19.25 -16.72
CA ASP A 88 5.08 -18.48 -17.19
C ASP A 88 6.18 -18.44 -16.11
N ASP A 89 7.34 -19.02 -16.41
CA ASP A 89 8.52 -19.06 -15.53
C ASP A 89 9.64 -18.10 -15.97
N ASP A 90 9.35 -17.21 -16.95
CA ASP A 90 10.33 -16.25 -17.41
C ASP A 90 10.75 -15.26 -16.30
N SER A 91 12.05 -15.20 -16.06
CA SER A 91 12.62 -14.35 -15.00
C SER A 91 12.36 -12.86 -15.20
N GLU A 92 12.16 -12.39 -16.43
CA GLU A 92 11.84 -10.99 -16.70
C GLU A 92 10.38 -10.70 -16.37
N THR A 93 9.47 -11.59 -16.74
CA THR A 93 8.04 -11.53 -16.41
C THR A 93 7.83 -11.55 -14.90
N ILE A 94 8.50 -12.46 -14.18
CA ILE A 94 8.46 -12.50 -12.71
C ILE A 94 8.89 -11.17 -12.11
N ARG A 95 10.01 -10.58 -12.57
CA ARG A 95 10.47 -9.29 -12.06
C ARG A 95 9.49 -8.14 -12.35
N LYS A 96 8.85 -8.14 -13.53
CA LYS A 96 7.82 -7.15 -13.89
C LYS A 96 6.60 -7.29 -12.98
N ALA A 97 6.11 -8.52 -12.75
CA ALA A 97 4.98 -8.78 -11.87
C ALA A 97 5.24 -8.33 -10.43
N VAL A 98 6.43 -8.63 -9.88
CA VAL A 98 6.82 -8.18 -8.54
C VAL A 98 6.88 -6.65 -8.46
N ARG A 99 7.41 -5.97 -9.48
CA ARG A 99 7.43 -4.49 -9.54
C ARG A 99 6.03 -3.90 -9.66
N ALA A 100 5.11 -4.58 -10.33
CA ALA A 100 3.70 -4.21 -10.41
C ALA A 100 2.92 -4.44 -9.09
N GLY A 101 3.54 -5.03 -8.07
CA GLY A 101 2.96 -5.22 -6.74
C GLY A 101 2.40 -6.62 -6.49
N VAL A 102 2.66 -7.60 -7.36
CA VAL A 102 2.32 -9.01 -7.10
C VAL A 102 3.10 -9.49 -5.87
N THR A 103 2.38 -9.95 -4.86
CA THR A 103 2.94 -10.35 -3.57
C THR A 103 3.50 -11.78 -3.59
N ALA A 104 2.85 -12.66 -4.36
CA ALA A 104 3.30 -14.03 -4.61
C ALA A 104 3.06 -14.39 -6.08
N TYR A 105 4.10 -14.87 -6.74
CA TYR A 105 4.08 -15.38 -8.10
C TYR A 105 4.34 -16.88 -8.03
N VAL A 106 3.40 -17.68 -8.50
CA VAL A 106 3.41 -19.15 -8.34
C VAL A 106 3.38 -19.79 -9.70
N VAL A 107 4.47 -20.45 -10.07
CA VAL A 107 4.60 -21.22 -11.30
C VAL A 107 4.04 -22.63 -11.07
N ASP A 108 3.69 -23.35 -12.15
CA ASP A 108 3.07 -24.68 -12.17
C ASP A 108 1.62 -24.73 -11.68
N GLY A 109 0.92 -23.61 -11.75
CA GLY A 109 -0.52 -23.53 -11.54
C GLY A 109 -0.98 -23.81 -10.10
N LEU A 110 -2.28 -23.97 -9.97
CA LEU A 110 -2.93 -24.17 -8.69
C LEU A 110 -2.86 -25.62 -8.22
N GLN A 111 -2.21 -25.85 -7.08
CA GLN A 111 -2.24 -27.12 -6.35
C GLN A 111 -3.04 -26.94 -5.05
N PRO A 112 -4.19 -27.64 -4.86
CA PRO A 112 -5.09 -27.42 -3.73
C PRO A 112 -4.43 -27.44 -2.35
N GLN A 113 -3.47 -28.35 -2.15
CA GLN A 113 -2.76 -28.50 -0.87
C GLN A 113 -1.83 -27.31 -0.56
N ARG A 114 -1.43 -26.54 -1.58
CA ARG A 114 -0.49 -25.41 -1.44
C ARG A 114 -1.18 -24.06 -1.32
N VAL A 115 -2.49 -23.96 -1.63
CA VAL A 115 -3.22 -22.69 -1.66
C VAL A 115 -3.19 -21.99 -0.30
N VAL A 116 -3.58 -22.67 0.77
CA VAL A 116 -3.63 -22.05 2.10
C VAL A 116 -2.28 -21.50 2.53
N PRO A 117 -1.17 -22.26 2.50
CA PRO A 117 0.14 -21.71 2.86
C PRO A 117 0.59 -20.53 1.98
N ILE A 118 0.24 -20.55 0.67
CA ILE A 118 0.57 -19.47 -0.24
C ILE A 118 -0.20 -18.19 0.14
N LEU A 119 -1.51 -18.29 0.37
CA LEU A 119 -2.34 -17.15 0.78
C LEU A 119 -1.88 -16.56 2.12
N GLU A 120 -1.64 -17.41 3.13
CA GLU A 120 -1.13 -16.97 4.43
C GLU A 120 0.22 -16.24 4.30
N THR A 121 1.15 -16.82 3.54
CA THR A 121 2.46 -16.22 3.30
C THR A 121 2.35 -14.89 2.56
N ALA A 122 1.52 -14.81 1.52
CA ALA A 122 1.31 -13.60 0.74
C ALA A 122 0.72 -12.48 1.61
N ILE A 123 -0.30 -12.79 2.41
CA ILE A 123 -0.91 -11.82 3.33
C ILE A 123 0.11 -11.34 4.39
N ALA A 124 0.86 -12.26 4.99
CA ALA A 124 1.87 -11.92 5.99
C ALA A 124 2.95 -10.99 5.41
N ARG A 125 3.49 -11.32 4.23
CA ARG A 125 4.49 -10.49 3.52
C ARG A 125 3.93 -9.12 3.14
N PHE A 126 2.71 -9.07 2.64
CA PHE A 126 2.04 -7.82 2.29
C PHE A 126 1.89 -6.91 3.52
N ASN A 127 1.38 -7.44 4.63
CA ASN A 127 1.21 -6.67 5.86
C ASN A 127 2.54 -6.14 6.40
N GLU A 128 3.59 -6.96 6.39
CA GLU A 128 4.93 -6.54 6.80
C GLU A 128 5.48 -5.42 5.90
N PHE A 129 5.32 -5.55 4.59
CA PHE A 129 5.74 -4.51 3.65
C PHE A 129 4.97 -3.20 3.85
N GLN A 130 3.65 -3.27 4.10
CA GLN A 130 2.84 -2.07 4.39
C GLN A 130 3.26 -1.40 5.70
N ASN A 131 3.57 -2.18 6.74
CA ASN A 131 4.06 -1.64 8.02
C ASN A 131 5.38 -0.88 7.82
N ILE A 132 6.35 -1.48 7.13
CA ILE A 132 7.64 -0.84 6.82
C ILE A 132 7.44 0.44 6.00
N ARG A 133 6.55 0.42 5.01
CA ARG A 133 6.24 1.60 4.19
C ARG A 133 5.65 2.73 5.03
N GLN A 134 4.71 2.42 5.91
CA GLN A 134 4.09 3.42 6.82
C GLN A 134 5.10 3.98 7.81
N GLU A 135 5.98 3.16 8.38
CA GLU A 135 7.03 3.60 9.28
C GLU A 135 8.02 4.53 8.57
N LEU A 136 8.43 4.17 7.35
CA LEU A 136 9.30 5.01 6.53
C LEU A 136 8.66 6.37 6.23
N GLU A 137 7.40 6.39 5.84
CA GLU A 137 6.65 7.61 5.52
C GLU A 137 6.50 8.50 6.78
N SER A 138 6.14 7.90 7.91
CA SER A 138 6.05 8.60 9.20
C SER A 138 7.38 9.21 9.62
N THR A 139 8.48 8.46 9.47
CA THR A 139 9.83 8.94 9.79
C THR A 139 10.26 10.09 8.87
N ARG A 140 9.98 9.99 7.58
CA ARG A 140 10.24 11.07 6.61
C ARG A 140 9.48 12.34 6.99
N ASN A 141 8.18 12.22 7.25
CA ASN A 141 7.33 13.35 7.63
C ASN A 141 7.86 14.02 8.91
N THR A 142 8.22 13.24 9.93
CA THR A 142 8.80 13.76 11.18
C THR A 142 10.11 14.52 10.93
N LEU A 143 10.97 14.00 10.04
CA LEU A 143 12.23 14.67 9.69
C LEU A 143 11.99 16.00 8.96
N GLU A 144 11.03 16.03 8.03
CA GLU A 144 10.68 17.25 7.32
C GLU A 144 10.05 18.30 8.25
N GLU A 145 9.17 17.89 9.15
CA GLU A 145 8.60 18.76 10.17
C GLU A 145 9.69 19.39 11.06
N ARG A 146 10.67 18.57 11.51
CA ARG A 146 11.81 19.08 12.27
C ARG A 146 12.61 20.11 11.48
N LYS A 147 12.91 19.86 10.20
CA LYS A 147 13.63 20.82 9.34
C LYS A 147 12.88 22.15 9.21
N LEU A 148 11.56 22.12 9.07
CA LEU A 148 10.74 23.34 9.01
C LEU A 148 10.79 24.11 10.31
N VAL A 149 10.65 23.43 11.46
CA VAL A 149 10.73 24.08 12.78
C VAL A 149 12.13 24.70 13.00
N GLU A 150 13.21 23.99 12.67
CA GLU A 150 14.56 24.52 12.76
C GLU A 150 14.77 25.76 11.88
N ARG A 151 14.27 25.72 10.65
CA ARG A 151 14.36 26.85 9.73
C ARG A 151 13.61 28.07 10.26
N ALA A 152 12.37 27.88 10.75
CA ALA A 152 11.58 28.96 11.33
C ALA A 152 12.23 29.54 12.60
N LYS A 153 12.78 28.68 13.46
CA LYS A 153 13.55 29.09 14.63
C LYS A 153 14.75 29.95 14.24
N GLY A 154 15.53 29.54 13.22
CA GLY A 154 16.65 30.32 12.72
C GLY A 154 16.25 31.69 12.16
N ILE A 155 15.05 31.82 11.56
CA ILE A 155 14.51 33.11 11.10
C ILE A 155 14.22 34.03 12.30
N LEU A 156 13.53 33.50 13.33
CA LEU A 156 13.22 34.30 14.55
C LEU A 156 14.48 34.73 15.30
N MET A 157 15.48 33.85 15.41
CA MET A 157 16.77 34.22 16.01
C MET A 157 17.41 35.40 15.32
N LYS A 158 17.37 35.44 13.97
CA LYS A 158 17.97 36.53 13.17
C LYS A 158 17.16 37.83 13.23
N GLN A 159 15.82 37.74 13.30
CA GLN A 159 14.95 38.93 13.25
C GLN A 159 14.67 39.57 14.61
N SER A 160 14.72 38.77 15.69
CA SER A 160 14.29 39.20 17.01
C SER A 160 15.42 39.13 18.07
N ASP A 161 16.65 38.84 17.66
CA ASP A 161 17.81 38.67 18.57
C ASP A 161 17.55 37.64 19.68
N TYR A 162 16.76 36.64 19.37
CA TYR A 162 16.46 35.54 20.31
C TYR A 162 17.58 34.49 20.27
N ASP A 163 17.86 33.91 21.45
CA ASP A 163 18.58 32.66 21.50
C ASP A 163 17.69 31.48 21.05
N GLU A 164 18.28 30.34 20.90
CA GLU A 164 17.61 29.13 20.38
C GLU A 164 16.43 28.70 21.26
N GLU A 165 16.62 28.71 22.56
CA GLU A 165 15.62 28.30 23.55
C GLU A 165 14.43 29.26 23.57
N THR A 166 14.70 30.57 23.57
CA THR A 166 13.68 31.61 23.53
C THR A 166 12.88 31.59 22.25
N ALA A 167 13.53 31.41 21.08
CA ALA A 167 12.85 31.30 19.80
C ALA A 167 11.90 30.09 19.79
N TYR A 168 12.36 28.93 20.26
CA TYR A 168 11.53 27.73 20.31
C TYR A 168 10.34 27.86 21.25
N LYS A 169 10.55 28.40 22.47
CA LYS A 169 9.48 28.67 23.46
C LYS A 169 8.45 29.67 22.92
N ALA A 170 8.90 30.72 22.23
CA ALA A 170 8.01 31.68 21.59
C ALA A 170 7.12 31.02 20.54
N MET A 171 7.69 30.19 19.67
CA MET A 171 6.94 29.43 18.70
C MET A 171 5.91 28.49 19.35
N GLN A 172 6.31 27.74 20.39
CA GLN A 172 5.39 26.85 21.12
C GLN A 172 4.22 27.63 21.72
N LYS A 173 4.49 28.76 22.40
CA LYS A 173 3.47 29.61 23.01
C LYS A 173 2.46 30.12 21.98
N ILE A 174 2.93 30.56 20.81
CA ILE A 174 2.06 31.07 19.75
C ILE A 174 1.23 29.93 19.19
N ALA A 175 1.83 28.76 18.93
CA ALA A 175 1.13 27.59 18.41
C ALA A 175 0.02 27.14 19.36
N MET A 176 0.32 27.06 20.66
CA MET A 176 -0.67 26.73 21.69
C MET A 176 -1.80 27.75 21.75
N ASN A 177 -1.49 29.06 21.78
CA ASN A 177 -2.49 30.12 21.85
C ASN A 177 -3.42 30.14 20.62
N ARG A 178 -2.93 29.70 19.47
CA ARG A 178 -3.71 29.65 18.22
C ARG A 178 -4.31 28.28 17.94
N ASN A 179 -4.12 27.31 18.84
CA ASN A 179 -4.58 25.93 18.69
C ASN A 179 -4.16 25.31 17.34
N MET A 180 -2.90 25.51 16.95
CA MET A 180 -2.32 25.01 15.71
C MET A 180 -1.07 24.17 15.98
N LYS A 181 -0.70 23.32 15.04
CA LYS A 181 0.54 22.53 15.17
C LYS A 181 1.77 23.44 15.02
N LEU A 182 2.83 23.12 15.75
CA LEU A 182 4.10 23.85 15.68
C LEU A 182 4.67 23.94 14.26
N VAL A 183 4.52 22.89 13.46
CA VAL A 183 4.96 22.84 12.05
C VAL A 183 4.16 23.81 11.17
N ASP A 184 2.86 23.99 11.42
CA ASP A 184 2.03 24.92 10.63
C ASP A 184 2.40 26.37 10.93
N LEU A 185 2.71 26.66 12.21
CA LEU A 185 3.29 27.94 12.58
C LEU A 185 4.65 28.16 11.91
N ALA A 186 5.52 27.13 11.89
CA ALA A 186 6.81 27.19 11.23
C ALA A 186 6.69 27.52 9.75
N ARG A 187 5.76 26.88 9.03
CA ARG A 187 5.45 27.20 7.62
C ARG A 187 5.02 28.64 7.43
N SER A 188 4.17 29.15 8.33
CA SER A 188 3.69 30.54 8.27
C SER A 188 4.82 31.54 8.47
N ILE A 189 5.74 31.29 9.41
CA ILE A 189 6.92 32.12 9.67
C ILE A 189 7.85 32.13 8.44
N ILE A 190 8.11 30.97 7.86
CA ILE A 190 8.96 30.85 6.67
C ILE A 190 8.35 31.62 5.50
N ALA A 191 7.04 31.43 5.23
CA ALA A 191 6.36 32.12 4.15
C ALA A 191 6.38 33.65 4.32
N ALA A 192 6.13 34.15 5.54
CA ALA A 192 6.22 35.58 5.84
C ALA A 192 7.63 36.15 5.62
N ALA A 193 8.66 35.42 6.03
CA ALA A 193 10.05 35.85 5.86
C ALA A 193 10.51 35.84 4.37
N GLU A 194 9.92 35.00 3.53
CA GLU A 194 10.19 34.97 2.09
C GLU A 194 9.53 36.14 1.34
N LEU A 195 8.39 36.62 1.83
CA LEU A 195 7.71 37.80 1.28
C LEU A 195 8.39 39.12 1.64
N LEU A 196 9.24 39.14 2.66
CA LEU A 196 9.94 40.35 3.15
C LEU A 196 11.38 40.47 2.63
N LYS A 197 11.80 39.59 1.73
CA LYS A 197 13.10 39.65 1.03
C LYS A 197 12.97 40.32 -0.31
#